data_ea68fe818c290fdb1544642c443fe449
#
_entry.id   ea68fe818c290fdb1544642c443fe449
#
_cell.length_a   1.000
_cell.length_b   1.000
_cell.length_c   1.000
_cell.angle_alpha   90.00
_cell.angle_beta   90.00
_cell.angle_gamma   90.00
#
_symmetry.space_group_name_H-M   'P 1'
#
loop_
_entity.id
_entity.type
_entity.pdbx_description
1 polymer ?
#
loop_
_entity_poly.entity_id
_entity_poly.type
_entity_poly.pdbx_seq_one_letter_code
_entity_poly.pdbx_strand_id
1 'polypeptide(L)'
;MQRFILCAPFLYIKRLQHQLFNDYFGPNEKKTLTLQQISENQILLYQSLMKKITKLTSLACLLMTLFLASSCGSYKKVPYILNSQEVDLSTATLFDARIMPKDILTISVTCPEDPRAAAMFNLVLQAANPNSSSTAMSSQYQVQQYIVTNEGTIEFPVLGKLHVAGKTKTELENEIAEMVTGPYLKTRPIVLVNMANYKVAVIGEVGRSGIFTAANGKMNIFEALAQAGDMTIYGRRDNVKIIREDAKGAKQIVEVNLNDANIINSPYYQLQQNDIVYVTPNKPRAMTATYSSATTIWITVLSSLISMTNLIILITKRV
;
A
#
# COMPACT_ATOMS: atom_id res chain seq x y z
N MET A 1 -48.78 22.52 -16.13
CA MET A 1 -48.89 21.32 -16.99
C MET A 1 -48.62 20.03 -16.18
N GLN A 2 -49.13 19.89 -14.96
CA GLN A 2 -48.79 18.74 -14.08
C GLN A 2 -50.02 18.10 -13.40
N ARG A 3 -51.22 18.32 -13.91
CA ARG A 3 -52.46 17.74 -13.35
C ARG A 3 -53.12 16.63 -14.22
N PHE A 4 -52.52 16.22 -15.28
CA PHE A 4 -53.16 15.29 -16.26
C PHE A 4 -52.67 13.83 -16.24
N ILE A 5 -51.63 13.49 -15.48
CA ILE A 5 -51.03 12.14 -15.55
C ILE A 5 -51.58 11.18 -14.45
N LEU A 6 -52.24 11.68 -13.44
CA LEU A 6 -52.72 10.85 -12.34
C LEU A 6 -54.22 10.38 -12.46
N CYS A 7 -54.95 10.87 -13.44
CA CYS A 7 -56.35 10.44 -13.65
C CYS A 7 -56.58 9.31 -14.66
N ALA A 8 -55.58 8.97 -15.47
CA ALA A 8 -55.75 7.97 -16.53
C ALA A 8 -56.00 6.53 -16.05
N PRO A 9 -55.31 5.99 -15.01
CA PRO A 9 -55.59 4.63 -14.56
C PRO A 9 -56.93 4.48 -13.85
N PHE A 10 -57.40 5.54 -13.17
CA PHE A 10 -58.68 5.48 -12.43
C PHE A 10 -59.91 5.47 -13.37
N LEU A 11 -59.84 6.19 -14.51
CA LEU A 11 -60.86 6.20 -15.54
C LEU A 11 -60.89 4.91 -16.33
N TYR A 12 -59.71 4.31 -16.56
CA TYR A 12 -59.61 3.04 -17.30
C TYR A 12 -60.17 1.87 -16.48
N ILE A 13 -59.94 1.83 -15.17
CA ILE A 13 -60.49 0.83 -14.24
C ILE A 13 -62.01 0.98 -14.13
N LYS A 14 -62.54 2.19 -14.09
CA LYS A 14 -63.96 2.45 -14.03
C LYS A 14 -64.69 2.04 -15.31
N ARG A 15 -64.04 2.18 -16.46
CA ARG A 15 -64.57 1.78 -17.80
C ARG A 15 -64.57 0.26 -17.96
N LEU A 16 -63.54 -0.42 -17.52
CA LEU A 16 -63.46 -1.89 -17.47
C LEU A 16 -64.50 -2.50 -16.52
N GLN A 17 -64.74 -1.88 -15.39
CA GLN A 17 -65.78 -2.30 -14.45
C GLN A 17 -67.18 -2.18 -15.05
N HIS A 18 -67.46 -1.14 -15.84
CA HIS A 18 -68.75 -0.94 -16.46
C HIS A 18 -68.98 -1.91 -17.65
N GLN A 19 -67.94 -2.30 -18.35
CA GLN A 19 -68.02 -3.31 -19.45
C GLN A 19 -68.18 -4.72 -18.87
N LEU A 20 -67.45 -5.10 -17.87
CA LEU A 20 -67.59 -6.41 -17.21
C LEU A 20 -68.92 -6.58 -16.47
N PHE A 21 -69.51 -5.48 -16.00
CA PHE A 21 -70.83 -5.51 -15.36
C PHE A 21 -71.98 -5.76 -16.36
N ASN A 22 -71.91 -5.20 -17.57
CA ASN A 22 -72.93 -5.41 -18.60
C ASN A 22 -72.89 -6.81 -19.26
N ASP A 23 -71.73 -7.43 -19.30
CA ASP A 23 -71.57 -8.74 -19.97
C ASP A 23 -71.93 -9.94 -19.08
N TYR A 24 -71.95 -9.73 -17.74
CA TYR A 24 -72.16 -10.83 -16.78
C TYR A 24 -73.55 -10.89 -16.13
N PHE A 25 -74.36 -9.82 -16.18
CA PHE A 25 -75.67 -9.82 -15.57
C PHE A 25 -76.81 -9.63 -16.61
N GLY A 26 -77.31 -10.79 -17.05
CA GLY A 26 -78.60 -10.83 -17.79
C GLY A 26 -79.78 -10.34 -16.89
N PRO A 27 -80.89 -9.98 -17.51
CA PRO A 27 -81.96 -9.17 -16.88
C PRO A 27 -82.85 -9.93 -15.88
N ASN A 28 -82.47 -11.06 -15.38
CA ASN A 28 -83.36 -11.83 -14.41
C ASN A 28 -82.52 -12.53 -13.36
N GLU A 29 -82.23 -11.85 -12.23
CA GLU A 29 -82.39 -12.36 -10.84
C GLU A 29 -82.01 -11.31 -9.82
N LYS A 30 -82.98 -11.01 -8.98
CA LYS A 30 -82.86 -10.14 -7.83
C LYS A 30 -82.00 -10.75 -6.77
N LYS A 31 -80.70 -10.49 -6.77
CA LYS A 31 -79.88 -10.41 -5.61
C LYS A 31 -79.16 -9.07 -5.63
N THR A 32 -79.76 -8.09 -5.02
CA THR A 32 -79.18 -6.80 -4.67
C THR A 32 -78.05 -7.02 -3.65
N LEU A 33 -76.96 -7.58 -4.08
CA LEU A 33 -75.64 -7.32 -3.45
C LEU A 33 -75.36 -5.85 -3.76
N THR A 34 -75.64 -4.99 -2.81
CA THR A 34 -75.52 -3.55 -2.95
C THR A 34 -74.06 -3.25 -3.35
N LEU A 35 -73.87 -2.39 -4.33
CA LEU A 35 -72.55 -1.89 -4.75
C LEU A 35 -71.64 -1.51 -3.58
N GLN A 36 -72.24 -1.20 -2.44
CA GLN A 36 -71.62 -0.92 -1.16
C GLN A 36 -70.90 -2.15 -0.57
N GLN A 37 -71.44 -3.36 -0.61
CA GLN A 37 -70.84 -4.59 -0.11
C GLN A 37 -69.63 -5.06 -0.95
N ILE A 38 -69.66 -4.81 -2.26
CA ILE A 38 -68.57 -5.12 -3.16
C ILE A 38 -67.38 -4.17 -2.91
N SER A 39 -67.68 -2.87 -2.68
CA SER A 39 -66.64 -1.87 -2.33
C SER A 39 -66.01 -2.14 -0.97
N GLU A 40 -66.77 -2.53 0.04
CA GLU A 40 -66.26 -2.88 1.37
C GLU A 40 -65.38 -4.15 1.34
N ASN A 41 -65.76 -5.18 0.61
CA ASN A 41 -64.96 -6.37 0.46
C ASN A 41 -63.65 -6.10 -0.30
N GLN A 42 -63.65 -5.25 -1.32
CA GLN A 42 -62.44 -4.82 -2.01
C GLN A 42 -61.51 -4.01 -1.11
N ILE A 43 -62.04 -3.12 -0.29
CA ILE A 43 -61.29 -2.32 0.69
C ILE A 43 -60.66 -3.25 1.76
N LEU A 44 -61.39 -4.22 2.28
CA LEU A 44 -60.88 -5.19 3.25
C LEU A 44 -59.81 -6.09 2.67
N LEU A 45 -59.96 -6.53 1.42
CA LEU A 45 -58.93 -7.31 0.70
C LEU A 45 -57.67 -6.49 0.49
N TYR A 46 -57.81 -5.22 0.07
CA TYR A 46 -56.69 -4.30 -0.11
C TYR A 46 -55.97 -4.03 1.20
N GLN A 47 -56.69 -3.79 2.30
CA GLN A 47 -56.09 -3.61 3.62
C GLN A 47 -55.35 -4.86 4.13
N SER A 48 -55.92 -6.05 3.87
CA SER A 48 -55.27 -7.33 4.21
C SER A 48 -53.99 -7.53 3.42
N LEU A 49 -54.00 -7.24 2.14
CA LEU A 49 -52.82 -7.34 1.25
C LEU A 49 -51.72 -6.34 1.67
N MET A 50 -52.10 -5.10 1.96
CA MET A 50 -51.18 -4.06 2.44
C MET A 50 -50.56 -4.43 3.80
N LYS A 51 -51.32 -5.01 4.73
CA LYS A 51 -50.77 -5.54 6.00
C LYS A 51 -49.77 -6.67 5.79
N LYS A 52 -49.99 -7.57 4.83
CA LYS A 52 -49.04 -8.63 4.48
C LYS A 52 -47.77 -8.09 3.87
N ILE A 53 -47.88 -7.14 2.93
CA ILE A 53 -46.72 -6.50 2.27
C ILE A 53 -45.91 -5.72 3.31
N THR A 54 -46.51 -4.97 4.23
CA THR A 54 -45.77 -4.24 5.26
C THR A 54 -45.06 -5.15 6.26
N LYS A 55 -45.63 -6.32 6.60
CA LYS A 55 -44.98 -7.32 7.43
C LYS A 55 -43.79 -7.94 6.70
N LEU A 56 -43.93 -8.25 5.41
CA LEU A 56 -42.88 -8.81 4.58
C LEU A 56 -41.69 -7.85 4.38
N THR A 57 -42.00 -6.55 4.12
CA THR A 57 -40.94 -5.52 3.98
C THR A 57 -40.25 -5.24 5.32
N SER A 58 -40.96 -5.24 6.45
CA SER A 58 -40.36 -5.11 7.78
C SER A 58 -39.45 -6.30 8.11
N LEU A 59 -39.85 -7.54 7.78
CA LEU A 59 -39.03 -8.72 7.97
C LEU A 59 -37.81 -8.72 7.09
N ALA A 60 -37.92 -8.30 5.82
CA ALA A 60 -36.82 -8.16 4.90
C ALA A 60 -35.81 -7.09 5.36
N CYS A 61 -36.30 -5.94 5.88
CA CYS A 61 -35.45 -4.91 6.46
C CYS A 61 -34.70 -5.41 7.71
N LEU A 62 -35.39 -6.16 8.59
CA LEU A 62 -34.78 -6.76 9.78
C LEU A 62 -33.69 -7.79 9.40
N LEU A 63 -33.94 -8.64 8.41
CA LEU A 63 -32.93 -9.58 7.90
C LEU A 63 -31.75 -8.86 7.29
N MET A 64 -31.98 -7.80 6.52
CA MET A 64 -30.91 -7.01 5.91
C MET A 64 -30.05 -6.30 6.97
N THR A 65 -30.63 -5.79 8.05
CA THR A 65 -29.89 -5.19 9.17
C THR A 65 -29.08 -6.25 9.94
N LEU A 66 -29.59 -7.47 10.11
CA LEU A 66 -28.83 -8.57 10.72
C LEU A 66 -27.61 -8.98 9.86
N PHE A 67 -27.75 -9.02 8.53
CA PHE A 67 -26.65 -9.30 7.63
C PHE A 67 -25.55 -8.20 7.65
N LEU A 68 -25.94 -6.94 7.81
CA LEU A 68 -25.00 -5.83 7.93
C LEU A 68 -24.23 -5.82 9.27
N ALA A 69 -24.81 -6.37 10.32
CA ALA A 69 -24.19 -6.43 11.66
C ALA A 69 -23.10 -7.52 11.78
N SER A 70 -23.02 -8.49 10.87
CA SER A 70 -22.05 -9.59 10.93
C SER A 70 -20.67 -9.26 10.32
N SER A 71 -20.44 -8.02 9.87
CA SER A 71 -19.15 -7.58 9.28
C SER A 71 -18.15 -7.16 10.36
N CYS A 72 -17.80 -8.06 11.29
CA CYS A 72 -16.68 -7.86 12.21
C CYS A 72 -15.36 -8.19 11.50
N GLY A 73 -14.69 -7.17 10.96
CA GLY A 73 -13.30 -7.28 10.52
C GLY A 73 -12.36 -7.50 11.71
N SER A 74 -11.49 -8.52 11.66
CA SER A 74 -10.51 -8.76 12.71
C SER A 74 -9.40 -7.70 12.68
N TYR A 75 -9.34 -6.80 13.69
CA TYR A 75 -8.27 -5.81 13.87
C TYR A 75 -6.91 -6.44 14.21
N LYS A 76 -6.86 -7.73 14.54
CA LYS A 76 -5.67 -8.48 14.98
C LYS A 76 -4.52 -8.52 13.95
N LYS A 77 -4.77 -8.14 12.70
CA LYS A 77 -3.76 -8.14 11.62
C LYS A 77 -3.11 -6.77 11.37
N VAL A 78 -3.48 -5.75 12.14
CA VAL A 78 -2.98 -4.40 11.93
C VAL A 78 -1.68 -4.10 12.71
N PRO A 79 -1.49 -4.56 13.98
CA PRO A 79 -0.27 -4.29 14.71
C PRO A 79 0.94 -5.05 14.15
N TYR A 80 2.13 -4.49 14.33
CA TYR A 80 3.41 -5.15 14.11
C TYR A 80 3.79 -6.02 15.30
N ILE A 81 4.62 -7.03 15.10
CA ILE A 81 5.36 -7.75 16.16
C ILE A 81 4.42 -8.29 17.25
N LEU A 82 3.41 -9.10 16.84
CA LEU A 82 2.34 -9.56 17.75
C LEU A 82 2.83 -10.55 18.82
N ASN A 83 3.86 -11.37 18.51
CA ASN A 83 4.38 -12.47 19.34
C ASN A 83 5.75 -12.16 19.96
N SER A 84 6.01 -10.92 20.32
CA SER A 84 7.31 -10.47 20.82
C SER A 84 7.80 -11.17 22.10
N GLN A 85 6.89 -11.77 22.87
CA GLN A 85 7.25 -12.50 24.11
C GLN A 85 7.77 -13.93 23.83
N GLU A 86 7.55 -14.46 22.64
CA GLU A 86 7.90 -15.83 22.27
C GLU A 86 9.22 -15.94 21.51
N VAL A 87 9.82 -14.79 21.13
CA VAL A 87 10.98 -14.74 20.25
C VAL A 87 12.24 -14.45 21.05
N ASP A 88 13.22 -15.34 20.94
CA ASP A 88 14.57 -15.12 21.44
C ASP A 88 15.34 -14.20 20.48
N LEU A 89 15.63 -12.99 20.94
CA LEU A 89 16.39 -11.98 20.20
C LEU A 89 17.90 -12.04 20.48
N SER A 90 18.35 -12.93 21.36
CA SER A 90 19.78 -13.05 21.71
C SER A 90 20.65 -13.58 20.56
N THR A 91 20.04 -14.19 19.54
CA THR A 91 20.72 -14.77 18.38
C THR A 91 20.87 -13.81 17.19
N ALA A 92 20.43 -12.57 17.34
CA ALA A 92 20.53 -11.57 16.27
C ALA A 92 22.01 -11.31 15.92
N THR A 93 22.45 -11.73 14.74
CA THR A 93 23.80 -11.48 14.24
C THR A 93 23.92 -10.04 13.75
N LEU A 94 25.06 -9.41 14.02
CA LEU A 94 25.39 -8.11 13.43
C LEU A 94 25.42 -8.26 11.91
N PHE A 95 24.59 -7.51 11.23
CA PHE A 95 24.53 -7.49 9.79
C PHE A 95 25.48 -6.40 9.24
N ASP A 96 26.42 -6.81 8.41
CA ASP A 96 27.21 -5.90 7.59
C ASP A 96 26.81 -6.00 6.13
N ALA A 97 26.45 -4.86 5.54
CA ALA A 97 26.14 -4.79 4.13
C ALA A 97 27.35 -5.16 3.27
N ARG A 98 27.12 -6.01 2.26
CA ARG A 98 28.17 -6.36 1.29
C ARG A 98 28.10 -5.43 0.10
N ILE A 99 29.29 -5.08 -0.39
CA ILE A 99 29.47 -4.23 -1.58
C ILE A 99 28.96 -5.00 -2.81
N MET A 100 28.16 -4.33 -3.61
CA MET A 100 27.58 -4.89 -4.84
C MET A 100 28.10 -4.16 -6.09
N PRO A 101 28.06 -4.80 -7.27
CA PRO A 101 28.28 -4.09 -8.53
C PRO A 101 27.37 -2.86 -8.66
N LYS A 102 27.89 -1.77 -9.21
CA LYS A 102 27.25 -0.45 -9.35
C LYS A 102 27.12 0.36 -8.05
N ASP A 103 27.63 -0.13 -6.93
CA ASP A 103 27.74 0.69 -5.73
C ASP A 103 28.74 1.83 -5.93
N ILE A 104 28.50 2.92 -5.22
CA ILE A 104 29.40 4.07 -5.18
C ILE A 104 30.09 4.09 -3.83
N LEU A 105 31.38 3.91 -3.83
CA LEU A 105 32.21 3.92 -2.63
C LEU A 105 32.96 5.23 -2.51
N THR A 106 33.08 5.73 -1.30
CA THR A 106 34.03 6.78 -0.93
C THR A 106 35.05 6.16 -0.01
N ILE A 107 36.33 6.20 -0.42
CA ILE A 107 37.42 5.60 0.32
C ILE A 107 38.38 6.71 0.71
N SER A 108 38.73 6.79 1.98
CA SER A 108 39.78 7.69 2.47
C SER A 108 40.80 6.95 3.28
N VAL A 109 42.09 7.28 3.01
CA VAL A 109 43.24 6.71 3.68
C VAL A 109 43.93 7.81 4.47
N THR A 110 44.05 7.64 5.78
CA THR A 110 44.67 8.62 6.70
C THR A 110 45.80 7.96 7.46
N CYS A 111 46.99 8.56 7.40
CA CYS A 111 48.13 8.18 8.23
C CYS A 111 48.60 9.41 9.01
N PRO A 112 48.37 9.48 10.32
CA PRO A 112 48.77 10.63 11.14
C PRO A 112 50.30 10.88 11.14
N GLU A 113 51.08 9.81 11.04
CA GLU A 113 52.56 9.90 11.06
C GLU A 113 53.14 10.34 9.72
N ASP A 114 52.50 9.99 8.59
CA ASP A 114 52.94 10.40 7.24
C ASP A 114 51.75 10.87 6.38
N PRO A 115 51.21 12.06 6.62
CA PRO A 115 50.06 12.58 5.88
C PRO A 115 50.36 12.82 4.40
N ARG A 116 51.64 13.08 4.03
CA ARG A 116 52.06 13.32 2.63
C ARG A 116 52.02 12.04 1.82
N ALA A 117 52.53 10.94 2.37
CA ALA A 117 52.45 9.66 1.72
C ALA A 117 51.00 9.13 1.63
N ALA A 118 50.15 9.38 2.63
CA ALA A 118 48.73 9.04 2.56
C ALA A 118 47.98 9.85 1.50
N ALA A 119 48.36 11.07 1.20
CA ALA A 119 47.70 11.94 0.23
C ALA A 119 47.65 11.35 -1.19
N MET A 120 48.61 10.49 -1.57
CA MET A 120 48.63 9.85 -2.90
C MET A 120 47.45 8.90 -3.14
N PHE A 121 46.80 8.40 -2.07
CA PHE A 121 45.62 7.53 -2.12
C PHE A 121 44.31 8.28 -2.14
N ASN A 122 44.33 9.59 -1.77
CA ASN A 122 43.17 10.43 -1.67
C ASN A 122 43.11 11.43 -2.80
N LEU A 123 42.56 11.02 -3.93
CA LEU A 123 42.36 11.96 -5.04
C LEU A 123 41.26 12.96 -4.71
N VAL A 124 41.60 14.23 -4.77
CA VAL A 124 40.65 15.32 -4.51
C VAL A 124 40.23 15.91 -5.84
N LEU A 125 38.96 15.84 -6.16
CA LEU A 125 38.39 16.55 -7.31
C LEU A 125 38.20 18.02 -6.92
N GLN A 126 39.04 18.91 -7.47
CA GLN A 126 38.78 20.35 -7.39
C GLN A 126 37.68 20.65 -8.40
N ALA A 127 36.47 20.92 -7.87
CA ALA A 127 35.45 21.54 -8.70
C ALA A 127 35.86 22.97 -9.02
N ALA A 128 36.48 23.17 -10.19
CA ALA A 128 36.66 24.49 -10.74
C ALA A 128 35.31 25.10 -11.07
N ASN A 129 34.83 26.00 -10.24
CA ASN A 129 33.64 26.76 -10.49
C ASN A 129 34.07 28.00 -11.33
N PRO A 130 33.87 28.03 -12.67
CA PRO A 130 34.40 29.09 -13.54
C PRO A 130 33.66 30.44 -13.32
N ASN A 131 32.63 30.52 -12.47
CA ASN A 131 31.81 31.71 -12.29
C ASN A 131 31.90 32.34 -10.89
N SER A 132 32.81 31.91 -10.01
CA SER A 132 32.98 32.57 -8.71
C SER A 132 34.04 33.65 -8.77
N SER A 133 33.64 34.89 -9.11
CA SER A 133 34.44 36.12 -8.97
C SER A 133 34.44 36.66 -7.55
N SER A 134 34.43 35.81 -6.53
CA SER A 134 34.50 36.25 -5.13
C SER A 134 35.58 35.50 -4.34
N THR A 135 36.41 36.26 -3.68
CA THR A 135 37.58 36.01 -2.87
C THR A 135 37.39 35.09 -1.65
N ALA A 136 36.41 34.18 -1.66
CA ALA A 136 36.23 33.13 -0.66
C ALA A 136 36.49 31.81 -1.35
N MET A 137 37.75 31.38 -1.39
CA MET A 137 38.13 29.98 -1.72
C MET A 137 37.58 29.02 -0.63
N SER A 138 36.30 28.75 -0.63
CA SER A 138 35.77 27.53 -0.05
C SER A 138 36.06 26.42 -1.07
N SER A 139 37.28 25.92 -1.06
CA SER A 139 37.64 24.69 -1.76
C SER A 139 36.90 23.55 -1.05
N GLN A 140 35.74 23.23 -1.58
CA GLN A 140 34.98 22.07 -1.16
C GLN A 140 35.77 20.85 -1.65
N TYR A 141 36.63 20.31 -0.78
CA TYR A 141 37.40 19.09 -1.06
C TYR A 141 36.40 17.95 -1.12
N GLN A 142 36.06 17.54 -2.33
CA GLN A 142 35.18 16.38 -2.53
C GLN A 142 36.06 15.14 -2.69
N VAL A 143 35.92 14.22 -1.72
CA VAL A 143 36.63 12.92 -1.80
C VAL A 143 36.16 12.18 -3.03
N GLN A 144 37.07 11.57 -3.78
CA GLN A 144 36.74 10.83 -4.99
C GLN A 144 35.79 9.68 -4.72
N GLN A 145 34.81 9.52 -5.59
CA GLN A 145 33.86 8.42 -5.57
C GLN A 145 34.33 7.34 -6.57
N TYR A 146 34.27 6.09 -6.14
CA TYR A 146 34.61 4.93 -6.94
C TYR A 146 33.36 4.14 -7.25
N ILE A 147 33.05 3.94 -8.54
CA ILE A 147 31.94 3.13 -8.98
C ILE A 147 32.42 1.69 -9.14
N VAL A 148 31.76 0.75 -8.46
CA VAL A 148 32.03 -0.69 -8.59
C VAL A 148 31.58 -1.15 -9.97
N THR A 149 32.51 -1.70 -10.76
CA THR A 149 32.20 -2.22 -12.08
C THR A 149 31.31 -3.46 -12.04
N ASN A 150 30.81 -3.90 -13.20
CA ASN A 150 30.00 -5.13 -13.27
C ASN A 150 30.82 -6.39 -12.88
N GLU A 151 32.15 -6.33 -13.04
CA GLU A 151 33.10 -7.39 -12.62
C GLU A 151 33.37 -7.33 -11.11
N GLY A 152 32.76 -6.39 -10.38
CA GLY A 152 32.94 -6.24 -8.95
C GLY A 152 34.26 -5.59 -8.53
N THR A 153 34.89 -4.80 -9.43
CA THR A 153 36.16 -4.16 -9.18
C THR A 153 36.06 -2.64 -9.16
N ILE A 154 37.03 -1.99 -8.50
CA ILE A 154 37.25 -0.55 -8.57
C ILE A 154 38.70 -0.29 -9.02
N GLU A 155 38.97 0.88 -9.62
CA GLU A 155 40.34 1.36 -9.85
C GLU A 155 40.74 2.30 -8.72
N PHE A 156 41.61 1.84 -7.84
CA PHE A 156 42.05 2.60 -6.70
C PHE A 156 43.46 3.20 -6.96
N PRO A 157 43.72 4.45 -6.58
CA PRO A 157 45.00 5.09 -6.83
C PRO A 157 46.15 4.27 -6.28
N VAL A 158 47.26 4.21 -7.03
CA VAL A 158 48.48 3.51 -6.66
C VAL A 158 48.33 1.97 -6.64
N LEU A 159 47.26 1.43 -6.09
CA LEU A 159 47.02 -0.03 -5.98
C LEU A 159 46.44 -0.64 -7.26
N GLY A 160 45.90 0.20 -8.17
CA GLY A 160 45.26 -0.27 -9.40
C GLY A 160 43.92 -0.95 -9.18
N LYS A 161 43.69 -2.06 -9.88
CA LYS A 161 42.40 -2.77 -9.90
C LYS A 161 42.23 -3.64 -8.66
N LEU A 162 41.19 -3.30 -7.83
CA LEU A 162 40.86 -4.03 -6.61
C LEU A 162 39.49 -4.71 -6.77
N HIS A 163 39.37 -5.98 -6.37
CA HIS A 163 38.12 -6.69 -6.33
C HIS A 163 37.42 -6.41 -4.99
N VAL A 164 36.23 -5.77 -5.04
CA VAL A 164 35.53 -5.29 -3.86
C VAL A 164 34.15 -5.93 -3.67
N ALA A 165 33.54 -6.47 -4.73
CA ALA A 165 32.19 -7.05 -4.63
C ALA A 165 32.16 -8.26 -3.69
N GLY A 166 31.10 -8.37 -2.91
CA GLY A 166 30.90 -9.43 -1.93
C GLY A 166 31.61 -9.21 -0.59
N LYS A 167 32.53 -8.24 -0.50
CA LYS A 167 33.21 -7.87 0.76
C LYS A 167 32.36 -6.92 1.56
N THR A 168 32.52 -6.98 2.90
CA THR A 168 31.99 -5.96 3.81
C THR A 168 32.89 -4.72 3.80
N LYS A 169 32.40 -3.61 4.34
CA LYS A 169 33.20 -2.40 4.54
C LYS A 169 34.49 -2.69 5.31
N THR A 170 34.37 -3.39 6.42
CA THR A 170 35.47 -3.71 7.32
C THR A 170 36.50 -4.63 6.68
N GLU A 171 36.05 -5.62 5.87
CA GLU A 171 36.95 -6.48 5.12
C GLU A 171 37.78 -5.67 4.11
N LEU A 172 37.13 -4.74 3.38
CA LEU A 172 37.81 -3.89 2.41
C LEU A 172 38.78 -2.88 3.08
N GLU A 173 38.35 -2.27 4.19
CA GLU A 173 39.19 -1.36 5.01
C GLU A 173 40.50 -2.05 5.46
N ASN A 174 40.40 -3.28 5.97
CA ASN A 174 41.54 -4.06 6.40
C ASN A 174 42.43 -4.45 5.23
N GLU A 175 41.86 -4.90 4.14
CA GLU A 175 42.62 -5.32 2.93
C GLU A 175 43.44 -4.15 2.36
N ILE A 176 42.81 -2.97 2.19
CA ILE A 176 43.52 -1.78 1.70
C ILE A 176 44.60 -1.38 2.70
N ALA A 177 44.30 -1.39 4.03
CA ALA A 177 45.30 -1.06 5.04
C ALA A 177 46.50 -2.01 4.99
N GLU A 178 46.28 -3.31 4.78
CA GLU A 178 47.39 -4.31 4.62
C GLU A 178 48.18 -4.10 3.37
N MET A 179 47.56 -3.85 2.22
CA MET A 179 48.25 -3.60 0.94
C MET A 179 49.11 -2.34 0.98
N VAL A 180 48.72 -1.33 1.72
CA VAL A 180 49.39 -0.04 1.79
C VAL A 180 50.53 -0.06 2.83
N THR A 181 50.39 -0.85 3.91
CA THR A 181 51.38 -0.95 4.99
C THR A 181 52.62 -1.71 4.51
N GLY A 182 53.79 -1.14 4.72
CA GLY A 182 55.09 -1.69 4.33
C GLY A 182 55.55 -1.13 3.00
N PRO A 183 54.86 -1.39 1.86
CA PRO A 183 55.33 -0.88 0.56
C PRO A 183 55.25 0.65 0.41
N TYR A 184 54.24 1.28 1.01
CA TYR A 184 53.96 2.72 0.83
C TYR A 184 53.99 3.51 2.12
N LEU A 185 53.45 2.94 3.21
CA LEU A 185 53.42 3.57 4.52
C LEU A 185 54.12 2.70 5.57
N LYS A 186 54.96 3.31 6.40
CA LYS A 186 55.67 2.60 7.47
C LYS A 186 54.73 2.12 8.58
N THR A 187 53.69 2.88 8.83
CA THR A 187 52.69 2.61 9.87
C THR A 187 51.37 2.26 9.24
N ARG A 188 50.57 1.41 9.89
CA ARG A 188 49.22 1.04 9.44
C ARG A 188 48.30 2.26 9.37
N PRO A 189 47.79 2.60 8.19
CA PRO A 189 46.84 3.72 8.05
C PRO A 189 45.48 3.39 8.60
N ILE A 190 44.70 4.42 8.86
CA ILE A 190 43.28 4.34 9.05
C ILE A 190 42.60 4.47 7.67
N VAL A 191 41.95 3.40 7.26
CA VAL A 191 41.15 3.37 6.02
C VAL A 191 39.69 3.45 6.38
N LEU A 192 38.96 4.34 5.73
CA LEU A 192 37.51 4.51 5.93
C LEU A 192 36.78 4.31 4.62
N VAL A 193 35.89 3.34 4.57
CA VAL A 193 35.06 3.01 3.40
C VAL A 193 33.59 3.35 3.71
N ASN A 194 33.00 4.21 2.90
CA ASN A 194 31.59 4.54 3.00
C ASN A 194 30.87 4.28 1.67
N MET A 195 29.64 3.77 1.76
CA MET A 195 28.74 3.65 0.61
C MET A 195 27.98 4.98 0.44
N ALA A 196 28.21 5.68 -0.68
CA ALA A 196 27.63 6.99 -0.92
C ALA A 196 26.18 6.93 -1.42
N ASN A 197 25.75 5.80 -1.98
CA ASN A 197 24.45 5.64 -2.63
C ASN A 197 23.56 4.58 -2.00
N TYR A 198 23.72 4.27 -0.71
CA TYR A 198 22.89 3.26 -0.06
C TYR A 198 21.43 3.71 -0.03
N LYS A 199 20.61 3.08 -0.89
CA LYS A 199 19.20 3.43 -1.09
C LYS A 199 18.33 2.20 -1.17
N VAL A 200 17.08 2.35 -0.71
CA VAL A 200 16.01 1.36 -0.77
C VAL A 200 14.78 2.01 -1.37
N ALA A 201 14.05 1.31 -2.23
CA ALA A 201 12.79 1.77 -2.75
C ALA A 201 11.63 1.19 -1.92
N VAL A 202 10.67 2.02 -1.53
CA VAL A 202 9.45 1.58 -0.84
C VAL A 202 8.25 1.99 -1.67
N ILE A 203 7.41 1.03 -2.02
CA ILE A 203 6.24 1.22 -2.89
C ILE A 203 5.02 0.46 -2.38
N GLY A 204 3.84 0.82 -2.85
CA GLY A 204 2.56 0.18 -2.50
C GLY A 204 1.77 0.95 -1.45
N GLU A 205 1.13 0.26 -0.53
CA GLU A 205 0.24 0.84 0.49
C GLU A 205 1.03 1.42 1.68
N VAL A 206 1.78 2.48 1.42
CA VAL A 206 2.56 3.27 2.38
C VAL A 206 2.13 4.74 2.33
N GLY A 207 2.48 5.50 3.34
CA GLY A 207 2.18 6.94 3.41
C GLY A 207 2.76 7.73 2.24
N ARG A 208 4.00 7.40 1.83
CA ARG A 208 4.70 8.03 0.71
C ARG A 208 5.63 7.02 0.02
N SER A 209 5.25 6.60 -1.18
CA SER A 209 6.14 5.78 -2.01
C SER A 209 7.35 6.61 -2.50
N GLY A 210 8.53 6.01 -2.53
CA GLY A 210 9.73 6.70 -2.94
C GLY A 210 11.01 5.87 -2.78
N ILE A 211 12.14 6.53 -3.04
CA ILE A 211 13.48 6.00 -2.81
C ILE A 211 14.04 6.72 -1.56
N PHE A 212 14.49 5.93 -0.60
CA PHE A 212 15.01 6.41 0.67
C PHE A 212 16.47 6.02 0.83
N THR A 213 17.27 6.91 1.38
CA THR A 213 18.70 6.72 1.57
C THR A 213 19.04 6.49 3.03
N ALA A 214 20.00 5.61 3.30
CA ALA A 214 20.53 5.39 4.63
C ALA A 214 21.87 6.08 4.81
N ALA A 215 21.93 7.03 5.72
CA ALA A 215 23.16 7.79 5.99
C ALA A 215 24.31 6.92 6.51
N ASN A 216 24.01 5.84 7.24
CA ASN A 216 25.00 4.97 7.90
C ASN A 216 25.33 3.69 7.10
N GLY A 217 24.87 3.59 5.85
CA GLY A 217 25.07 2.40 5.02
C GLY A 217 24.33 1.15 5.51
N LYS A 218 23.32 1.31 6.36
CA LYS A 218 22.41 0.24 6.81
C LYS A 218 21.00 0.79 7.00
N MET A 219 20.00 -0.04 6.73
CA MET A 219 18.60 0.29 6.93
C MET A 219 17.83 -1.00 7.19
N ASN A 220 17.06 -1.05 8.26
CA ASN A 220 16.15 -2.15 8.49
C ASN A 220 14.77 -1.87 7.84
N ILE A 221 13.95 -2.91 7.73
CA ILE A 221 12.65 -2.80 7.06
C ILE A 221 11.72 -1.80 7.75
N PHE A 222 11.75 -1.70 9.08
CA PHE A 222 10.93 -0.74 9.81
C PHE A 222 11.42 0.70 9.63
N GLU A 223 12.74 0.92 9.57
CA GLU A 223 13.29 2.24 9.25
C GLU A 223 12.88 2.69 7.84
N ALA A 224 12.92 1.79 6.86
CA ALA A 224 12.48 2.09 5.50
C ALA A 224 10.98 2.46 5.46
N LEU A 225 10.15 1.69 6.17
CA LEU A 225 8.71 1.98 6.28
C LEU A 225 8.45 3.28 7.04
N ALA A 226 9.19 3.57 8.11
CA ALA A 226 9.07 4.83 8.85
C ALA A 226 9.42 6.04 7.98
N GLN A 227 10.49 5.97 7.18
CA GLN A 227 10.82 7.02 6.20
C GLN A 227 9.75 7.18 5.11
N ALA A 228 9.06 6.09 4.74
CA ALA A 228 7.94 6.09 3.81
C ALA A 228 6.61 6.57 4.45
N GLY A 229 6.64 7.04 5.70
CA GLY A 229 5.44 7.50 6.42
C GLY A 229 4.53 6.36 6.89
N ASP A 230 5.14 5.21 7.17
CA ASP A 230 4.51 3.96 7.60
C ASP A 230 3.56 3.32 6.57
N MET A 231 3.13 2.11 6.87
CA MET A 231 2.13 1.41 6.08
C MET A 231 0.73 1.98 6.36
N THR A 232 -0.05 2.20 5.31
CA THR A 232 -1.46 2.58 5.49
C THR A 232 -2.25 1.47 6.19
N ILE A 233 -3.44 1.79 6.69
CA ILE A 233 -4.37 0.79 7.27
C ILE A 233 -4.80 -0.28 6.26
N TYR A 234 -4.63 0.01 4.97
CA TYR A 234 -4.94 -0.90 3.87
C TYR A 234 -3.75 -1.79 3.47
N GLY A 235 -2.56 -1.52 3.97
CA GLY A 235 -1.37 -2.34 3.73
C GLY A 235 -1.43 -3.67 4.50
N ARG A 236 -1.05 -4.75 3.82
CA ARG A 236 -0.95 -6.09 4.43
C ARG A 236 0.39 -6.27 5.10
N ARG A 237 0.40 -6.27 6.45
CA ARG A 237 1.61 -6.49 7.25
C ARG A 237 2.06 -7.97 7.23
N ASP A 238 1.12 -8.87 6.96
CA ASP A 238 1.37 -10.31 6.83
C ASP A 238 1.94 -10.73 5.47
N ASN A 239 2.02 -9.80 4.51
CA ASN A 239 2.53 -10.07 3.16
C ASN A 239 3.19 -8.83 2.57
N VAL A 240 4.37 -8.51 3.06
CA VAL A 240 5.26 -7.51 2.46
C VAL A 240 6.29 -8.24 1.60
N LYS A 241 6.51 -7.77 0.38
CA LYS A 241 7.44 -8.39 -0.56
C LYS A 241 8.73 -7.59 -0.62
N ILE A 242 9.84 -8.28 -0.49
CA ILE A 242 11.17 -7.72 -0.72
C ILE A 242 11.68 -8.29 -2.04
N ILE A 243 11.99 -7.41 -2.97
CA ILE A 243 12.62 -7.75 -4.24
C ILE A 243 14.08 -7.40 -4.10
N ARG A 244 14.94 -8.42 -4.12
CA ARG A 244 16.40 -8.30 -3.93
C ARG A 244 17.12 -8.85 -5.13
N GLU A 245 18.17 -8.17 -5.55
CA GLU A 245 19.09 -8.63 -6.60
C GLU A 245 20.36 -9.17 -5.96
N ASP A 246 20.82 -10.34 -6.35
CA ASP A 246 22.08 -10.91 -5.87
C ASP A 246 23.28 -10.33 -6.62
N ALA A 247 24.49 -10.66 -6.16
CA ALA A 247 25.74 -10.19 -6.78
C ALA A 247 25.91 -10.62 -8.25
N LYS A 248 25.12 -11.58 -8.72
CA LYS A 248 25.12 -12.08 -10.11
C LYS A 248 24.03 -11.44 -10.97
N GLY A 249 23.20 -10.54 -10.39
CA GLY A 249 22.09 -9.88 -11.07
C GLY A 249 20.79 -10.70 -11.09
N ALA A 250 20.74 -11.88 -10.45
CA ALA A 250 19.51 -12.64 -10.34
C ALA A 250 18.60 -12.01 -9.29
N LYS A 251 17.30 -11.85 -9.64
CA LYS A 251 16.31 -11.26 -8.77
C LYS A 251 15.49 -12.31 -8.07
N GLN A 252 15.30 -12.14 -6.79
CA GLN A 252 14.42 -12.95 -5.97
C GLN A 252 13.33 -12.10 -5.31
N ILE A 253 12.16 -12.69 -5.13
CA ILE A 253 11.05 -12.06 -4.42
C ILE A 253 10.80 -12.89 -3.17
N VAL A 254 10.88 -12.26 -2.01
CA VAL A 254 10.64 -12.90 -0.72
C VAL A 254 9.46 -12.24 -0.05
N GLU A 255 8.55 -13.03 0.48
CA GLU A 255 7.42 -12.55 1.28
C GLU A 255 7.80 -12.59 2.75
N VAL A 256 7.62 -11.47 3.43
CA VAL A 256 7.88 -11.33 4.87
C VAL A 256 6.62 -10.94 5.62
N ASN A 257 6.49 -11.46 6.84
CA ASN A 257 5.38 -11.17 7.73
C ASN A 257 5.85 -10.23 8.85
N LEU A 258 5.42 -8.97 8.80
CA LEU A 258 5.77 -7.97 9.80
C LEU A 258 4.93 -8.06 11.08
N ASN A 259 3.87 -8.90 11.10
CA ASN A 259 3.15 -9.21 12.33
C ASN A 259 3.94 -10.18 13.23
N ASP A 260 4.90 -10.93 12.66
CA ASP A 260 5.71 -11.92 13.37
C ASP A 260 7.02 -11.29 13.85
N ALA A 261 7.31 -11.37 15.14
CA ALA A 261 8.54 -10.86 15.72
C ALA A 261 9.80 -11.60 15.22
N ASN A 262 9.67 -12.84 14.72
CA ASN A 262 10.77 -13.58 14.11
C ASN A 262 11.39 -12.89 12.89
N ILE A 263 10.70 -11.89 12.31
CA ILE A 263 11.28 -11.07 11.25
C ILE A 263 12.63 -10.46 11.69
N ILE A 264 12.78 -10.12 12.97
CA ILE A 264 14.01 -9.49 13.51
C ILE A 264 15.22 -10.42 13.36
N ASN A 265 15.01 -11.73 13.47
CA ASN A 265 16.05 -12.75 13.29
C ASN A 265 16.22 -13.16 11.81
N SER A 266 15.37 -12.66 10.92
CA SER A 266 15.42 -12.98 9.49
C SER A 266 16.54 -12.23 8.78
N PRO A 267 17.22 -12.84 7.79
CA PRO A 267 18.19 -12.15 6.93
C PRO A 267 17.56 -11.04 6.08
N TYR A 268 16.24 -10.94 6.04
CA TYR A 268 15.48 -9.91 5.35
C TYR A 268 15.05 -8.75 6.25
N TYR A 269 15.35 -8.81 7.55
CA TYR A 269 15.16 -7.69 8.46
C TYR A 269 16.01 -6.49 8.06
N GLN A 270 17.29 -6.74 7.79
CA GLN A 270 18.20 -5.75 7.22
C GLN A 270 18.07 -5.74 5.70
N LEU A 271 17.70 -4.60 5.18
CA LEU A 271 17.58 -4.41 3.75
C LEU A 271 18.99 -4.29 3.14
N GLN A 272 19.13 -4.67 1.89
CA GLN A 272 20.36 -4.48 1.12
C GLN A 272 20.24 -3.30 0.15
N GLN A 273 21.35 -2.86 -0.36
CA GLN A 273 21.42 -1.83 -1.40
C GLN A 273 20.51 -2.19 -2.58
N ASN A 274 19.72 -1.23 -3.03
CA ASN A 274 18.74 -1.36 -4.13
C ASN A 274 17.55 -2.33 -3.87
N ASP A 275 17.34 -2.82 -2.65
CA ASP A 275 16.14 -3.57 -2.32
C ASP A 275 14.88 -2.74 -2.64
N ILE A 276 13.83 -3.45 -3.08
CA ILE A 276 12.51 -2.85 -3.27
C ILE A 276 11.55 -3.51 -2.27
N VAL A 277 11.03 -2.71 -1.37
CA VAL A 277 9.99 -3.12 -0.41
C VAL A 277 8.63 -2.80 -1.01
N TYR A 278 7.85 -3.82 -1.33
CA TYR A 278 6.50 -3.66 -1.87
C TYR A 278 5.45 -4.06 -0.83
N VAL A 279 4.65 -3.08 -0.42
CA VAL A 279 3.54 -3.28 0.51
C VAL A 279 2.27 -3.63 -0.26
N THR A 280 1.81 -4.87 -0.09
CA THR A 280 0.64 -5.40 -0.78
C THR A 280 -0.65 -4.76 -0.23
N PRO A 281 -1.58 -4.29 -1.07
CA PRO A 281 -2.88 -3.81 -0.62
C PRO A 281 -3.76 -4.95 -0.11
N ASN A 282 -4.64 -4.66 0.83
CA ASN A 282 -5.66 -5.61 1.28
C ASN A 282 -6.81 -5.73 0.24
N LYS A 283 -7.63 -6.77 0.39
CA LYS A 283 -8.75 -7.04 -0.54
C LYS A 283 -9.71 -5.85 -0.72
N PRO A 284 -10.19 -5.17 0.35
CA PRO A 284 -11.06 -4.00 0.17
C PRO A 284 -10.44 -2.91 -0.69
N ARG A 285 -9.16 -2.61 -0.49
CA ARG A 285 -8.45 -1.59 -1.27
C ARG A 285 -8.26 -2.02 -2.74
N ALA A 286 -7.89 -3.26 -2.98
CA ALA A 286 -7.77 -3.81 -4.33
C ALA A 286 -9.12 -3.82 -5.06
N MET A 287 -10.22 -4.13 -4.35
CA MET A 287 -11.56 -4.10 -4.92
C MET A 287 -12.01 -2.69 -5.30
N THR A 288 -11.64 -1.65 -4.53
CA THR A 288 -12.00 -0.26 -4.91
C THR A 288 -11.41 0.15 -6.26
N ALA A 289 -10.29 -0.42 -6.68
CA ALA A 289 -9.71 -0.18 -8.00
C ALA A 289 -10.53 -0.82 -9.15
N THR A 290 -11.33 -1.85 -8.84
CA THR A 290 -12.18 -2.56 -9.82
C THR A 290 -13.61 -2.03 -9.87
N TYR A 291 -14.04 -1.23 -8.87
CA TYR A 291 -15.34 -0.58 -8.91
C TYR A 291 -15.36 0.47 -10.02
N SER A 292 -15.98 0.10 -11.14
CA SER A 292 -16.31 1.05 -12.19
C SER A 292 -17.31 2.08 -11.66
N SER A 293 -17.21 3.33 -12.15
CA SER A 293 -18.22 4.38 -11.89
C SER A 293 -19.64 3.91 -12.22
N ALA A 294 -19.79 2.98 -13.16
CA ALA A 294 -21.07 2.35 -13.47
C ALA A 294 -21.69 1.60 -12.28
N THR A 295 -20.89 0.87 -11.49
CA THR A 295 -21.39 0.12 -10.31
C THR A 295 -21.92 1.06 -9.22
N THR A 296 -21.24 2.19 -9.02
CA THR A 296 -21.67 3.22 -8.06
C THR A 296 -22.99 3.87 -8.50
N ILE A 297 -23.15 4.12 -9.81
CA ILE A 297 -24.39 4.65 -10.38
C ILE A 297 -25.55 3.67 -10.18
N TRP A 298 -25.36 2.38 -10.41
CA TRP A 298 -26.41 1.37 -10.17
C TRP A 298 -26.85 1.27 -8.71
N ILE A 299 -25.89 1.35 -7.77
CA ILE A 299 -26.22 1.35 -6.32
C ILE A 299 -27.01 2.59 -5.95
N THR A 300 -26.65 3.77 -6.46
CA THR A 300 -27.40 5.03 -6.21
C THR A 300 -28.78 5.02 -6.85
N VAL A 301 -28.93 4.50 -8.06
CA VAL A 301 -30.23 4.35 -8.70
C VAL A 301 -31.13 3.39 -7.92
N LEU A 302 -30.61 2.26 -7.49
CA LEU A 302 -31.35 1.27 -6.70
C LEU A 302 -31.80 1.84 -5.34
N SER A 303 -30.92 2.56 -4.64
CA SER A 303 -31.27 3.22 -3.36
C SER A 303 -32.32 4.33 -3.55
N SER A 304 -32.25 5.08 -4.64
CA SER A 304 -33.24 6.11 -4.98
C SER A 304 -34.62 5.48 -5.26
N LEU A 305 -34.67 4.37 -5.98
CA LEU A 305 -35.91 3.63 -6.25
C LEU A 305 -36.54 3.10 -4.94
N ILE A 306 -35.75 2.56 -4.03
CA ILE A 306 -36.21 2.09 -2.71
C ILE A 306 -36.78 3.27 -1.90
N SER A 307 -36.12 4.42 -1.90
CA SER A 307 -36.60 5.63 -1.22
C SER A 307 -37.94 6.14 -1.80
N MET A 308 -38.06 6.15 -3.15
CA MET A 308 -39.33 6.54 -3.80
C MET A 308 -40.49 5.58 -3.47
N THR A 309 -40.23 4.29 -3.47
CA THR A 309 -41.27 3.30 -3.08
C THR A 309 -41.70 3.48 -1.64
N ASN A 310 -40.77 3.73 -0.70
CA ASN A 310 -41.13 4.03 0.70
C ASN A 310 -41.96 5.31 0.83
N LEU A 311 -41.62 6.37 0.08
CA LEU A 311 -42.38 7.62 0.09
C LEU A 311 -43.80 7.42 -0.45
N ILE A 312 -43.97 6.66 -1.54
CA ILE A 312 -45.32 6.34 -2.09
C ILE A 312 -46.15 5.56 -1.08
N ILE A 313 -45.56 4.57 -0.39
CA ILE A 313 -46.25 3.80 0.67
C ILE A 313 -46.69 4.71 1.82
N LEU A 314 -45.90 5.70 2.19
CA LEU A 314 -46.17 6.64 3.28
C LEU A 314 -47.32 7.60 2.92
N ILE A 315 -47.35 8.07 1.67
CA ILE A 315 -48.44 8.94 1.15
C ILE A 315 -49.76 8.16 1.05
N THR A 316 -49.73 6.91 0.55
CA THR A 316 -50.90 6.06 0.43
C THR A 316 -51.48 5.62 1.77
N LYS A 317 -50.69 5.60 2.85
CA LYS A 317 -51.16 5.34 4.21
C LYS A 317 -51.85 6.56 4.89
N ARG A 318 -51.61 7.76 4.35
CA ARG A 318 -52.10 9.02 4.95
C ARG A 318 -53.41 9.53 4.29
N VAL A 319 -53.78 8.93 3.17
CA VAL A 319 -55.06 9.10 2.48
C VAL A 319 -56.01 7.94 2.85
#